data_0773df7a495242fdda87843b6b52c434
#
_entry.id   0773df7a495242fdda87843b6b52c434
#
_cell.length_a   1.000
_cell.length_b   1.000
_cell.length_c   1.000
_cell.angle_alpha   90.00
_cell.angle_beta   90.00
_cell.angle_gamma   90.00
#
_symmetry.space_group_name_H-M   'P 1'
#
loop_
_entity.id
_entity.type
_entity.pdbx_description
1 polymer ?
#
loop_
_entity_poly.entity_id
_entity_poly.type
_entity_poly.pdbx_seq_one_letter_code
_entity_poly.pdbx_strand_id
1 'polypeptide(L)'
;MMKVLIVDDNASTREMVKIILQRTGHEVIGEAGDGDSAIKAFADLRPELVLLDIIMPGKSGIEVLSEIRGLDPAAKVIMLTAVDQDAVNSDLLSNGAAAIIYKPFSFDDFEKAFSKLK
;
A
#
# COMPACT_ATOMS: atom_id res chain seq x y z
N MET A 1 3.07 -16.30 2.10
CA MET A 1 3.07 -15.23 3.13
C MET A 1 4.02 -14.13 2.73
N MET A 2 3.60 -12.89 2.88
CA MET A 2 4.44 -11.73 2.56
C MET A 2 4.68 -10.88 3.79
N LYS A 3 5.84 -10.19 3.80
CA LYS A 3 6.15 -9.17 4.81
C LYS A 3 5.63 -7.84 4.29
N VAL A 4 4.75 -7.21 5.06
CA VAL A 4 3.95 -6.06 4.60
C VAL A 4 4.23 -4.81 5.43
N LEU A 5 4.41 -3.68 4.75
CA LEU A 5 4.42 -2.35 5.34
C LEU A 5 3.07 -1.69 5.05
N ILE A 6 2.42 -1.17 6.08
CA ILE A 6 1.15 -0.46 5.93
C ILE A 6 1.40 1.04 6.04
N VAL A 7 0.95 1.81 5.04
CA VAL A 7 1.12 3.26 4.99
C VAL A 7 -0.26 3.92 4.84
N ASP A 8 -0.73 4.55 5.90
CA ASP A 8 -2.01 5.26 5.92
C ASP A 8 -1.98 6.22 7.12
N ASP A 9 -2.43 7.44 6.95
CA ASP A 9 -2.43 8.44 8.03
C ASP A 9 -3.50 8.18 9.08
N ASN A 10 -4.47 7.31 8.80
CA ASN A 10 -5.55 6.97 9.73
C ASN A 10 -5.21 5.69 10.50
N ALA A 11 -5.02 5.83 11.82
CA ALA A 11 -4.66 4.69 12.67
C ALA A 11 -5.74 3.61 12.68
N SER A 12 -7.01 3.98 12.60
CA SER A 12 -8.12 3.01 12.56
C SER A 12 -8.06 2.16 11.29
N THR A 13 -7.73 2.78 10.16
CA THR A 13 -7.56 2.06 8.90
C THR A 13 -6.41 1.07 9.01
N ARG A 14 -5.28 1.49 9.57
CA ARG A 14 -4.14 0.59 9.78
C ARG A 14 -4.50 -0.63 10.62
N GLU A 15 -5.28 -0.42 11.70
CA GLU A 15 -5.72 -1.54 12.55
C GLU A 15 -6.62 -2.52 11.80
N MET A 16 -7.56 -2.02 11.00
CA MET A 16 -8.42 -2.87 10.17
C MET A 16 -7.60 -3.69 9.17
N VAL A 17 -6.66 -3.04 8.51
CA VAL A 17 -5.79 -3.70 7.53
C VAL A 17 -4.94 -4.78 8.21
N LYS A 18 -4.41 -4.52 9.40
CA LYS A 18 -3.65 -5.52 10.16
C LYS A 18 -4.48 -6.79 10.41
N ILE A 19 -5.74 -6.61 10.82
CA ILE A 19 -6.63 -7.75 11.10
C ILE A 19 -6.82 -8.58 9.82
N ILE A 20 -7.07 -7.93 8.69
CA ILE A 20 -7.26 -8.60 7.42
C ILE A 20 -5.98 -9.36 7.02
N LEU A 21 -4.83 -8.73 7.14
CA LEU A 21 -3.55 -9.35 6.79
C LEU A 21 -3.24 -10.56 7.66
N GLN A 22 -3.49 -10.48 8.96
CA GLN A 22 -3.31 -11.60 9.88
C GLN A 22 -4.18 -12.79 9.49
N ARG A 23 -5.42 -12.53 9.09
CA ARG A 23 -6.35 -13.59 8.66
C ARG A 23 -5.95 -14.23 7.33
N THR A 24 -5.27 -13.48 6.48
CA THR A 24 -4.79 -14.00 5.20
C THR A 24 -3.39 -14.62 5.28
N GLY A 25 -2.81 -14.64 6.48
CA GLY A 25 -1.51 -15.28 6.70
C GLY A 25 -0.30 -14.42 6.35
N HIS A 26 -0.46 -13.11 6.23
CA HIS A 26 0.63 -12.18 5.97
C HIS A 26 1.16 -11.57 7.26
N GLU A 27 2.42 -11.14 7.25
CA GLU A 27 3.08 -10.56 8.40
C GLU A 27 3.22 -9.04 8.23
N VAL A 28 2.69 -8.26 9.16
CA VAL A 28 2.89 -6.81 9.19
C VAL A 28 4.19 -6.50 9.90
N ILE A 29 5.18 -5.98 9.18
CA ILE A 29 6.50 -5.70 9.74
C ILE A 29 6.71 -4.24 10.08
N GLY A 30 5.79 -3.36 9.71
CA GLY A 30 5.86 -1.96 10.06
C GLY A 30 4.65 -1.18 9.61
N GLU A 31 4.55 0.05 10.10
CA GLU A 31 3.50 1.01 9.77
C GLU A 31 4.11 2.40 9.63
N ALA A 32 3.48 3.21 8.78
CA ALA A 32 3.83 4.61 8.65
C ALA A 32 2.56 5.44 8.43
N GLY A 33 2.55 6.67 8.92
CA GLY A 33 1.41 7.57 8.81
C GLY A 33 1.62 8.73 7.84
N ASP A 34 2.77 8.83 7.23
CA ASP A 34 3.10 9.88 6.26
C ASP A 34 4.15 9.39 5.25
N GLY A 35 4.37 10.18 4.20
CA GLY A 35 5.24 9.78 3.11
C GLY A 35 6.71 9.64 3.49
N ASP A 36 7.23 10.57 4.27
CA ASP A 36 8.66 10.52 4.67
C ASP A 36 8.93 9.32 5.58
N SER A 37 8.06 9.07 6.55
CA SER A 37 8.16 7.88 7.41
C SER A 37 8.04 6.60 6.60
N ALA A 38 7.18 6.59 5.57
CA ALA A 38 6.99 5.44 4.71
C ALA A 38 8.27 5.10 3.93
N ILE A 39 8.92 6.10 3.36
CA ILE A 39 10.17 5.91 2.60
C ILE A 39 11.27 5.39 3.52
N LYS A 40 11.39 5.97 4.72
CA LYS A 40 12.37 5.52 5.70
C LYS A 40 12.11 4.07 6.11
N ALA A 41 10.87 3.75 6.44
CA ALA A 41 10.48 2.40 6.83
C ALA A 41 10.74 1.39 5.70
N PHE A 42 10.45 1.77 4.47
CA PHE A 42 10.73 0.92 3.31
C PHE A 42 12.23 0.64 3.17
N ALA A 43 13.05 1.67 3.29
CA ALA A 43 14.51 1.53 3.17
C ALA A 43 15.08 0.64 4.28
N ASP A 44 14.57 0.79 5.52
CA ASP A 44 15.06 0.06 6.68
C ASP A 44 14.56 -1.39 6.71
N LEU A 45 13.29 -1.61 6.39
CA LEU A 45 12.62 -2.91 6.58
C LEU A 45 12.60 -3.78 5.33
N ARG A 46 12.68 -3.17 4.16
CA ARG A 46 12.61 -3.86 2.86
C ARG A 46 11.45 -4.86 2.78
N PRO A 47 10.21 -4.39 2.96
CA PRO A 47 9.04 -5.26 2.88
C PRO A 47 8.85 -5.80 1.46
N GLU A 48 8.18 -6.93 1.35
CA GLU A 48 7.84 -7.52 0.05
C GLU A 48 6.65 -6.81 -0.59
N LEU A 49 5.76 -6.26 0.26
CA LEU A 49 4.53 -5.58 -0.17
C LEU A 49 4.33 -4.31 0.65
N VAL A 50 3.92 -3.24 -0.01
CA VAL A 50 3.49 -1.99 0.63
C VAL A 50 2.02 -1.76 0.33
N LEU A 51 1.22 -1.54 1.35
CA LEU A 51 -0.16 -1.07 1.22
C LEU A 51 -0.13 0.43 1.48
N LEU A 52 -0.50 1.22 0.49
CA LEU A 52 -0.19 2.65 0.46
C LEU A 52 -1.42 3.49 0.15
N ASP A 53 -1.80 4.36 1.09
CA ASP A 53 -2.86 5.34 0.89
C ASP A 53 -2.39 6.45 -0.06
N ILE A 54 -3.30 6.97 -0.87
CA ILE A 54 -3.00 8.06 -1.81
C ILE A 54 -2.94 9.41 -1.10
N ILE A 55 -3.89 9.68 -0.21
CA ILE A 55 -4.03 11.00 0.41
C ILE A 55 -3.43 10.97 1.81
N MET A 56 -2.28 11.65 1.96
CA MET A 56 -1.58 11.76 3.24
C MET A 56 -1.00 13.16 3.40
N PRO A 57 -0.76 13.62 4.64
CA PRO A 57 -0.05 14.87 4.86
C PRO A 57 1.36 14.83 4.26
N GLY A 58 1.81 15.94 3.71
CA GLY A 58 3.12 16.04 3.07
C GLY A 58 3.11 15.37 1.70
N LYS A 59 3.94 14.34 1.52
CA LYS A 59 4.02 13.61 0.26
C LYS A 59 2.75 12.80 0.01
N SER A 60 2.21 12.88 -1.20
CA SER A 60 1.08 12.06 -1.61
C SER A 60 1.51 10.61 -1.80
N GLY A 61 0.55 9.69 -1.81
CA GLY A 61 0.82 8.30 -2.11
C GLY A 61 1.43 8.09 -3.48
N ILE A 62 1.11 8.94 -4.46
CA ILE A 62 1.68 8.86 -5.80
C ILE A 62 3.19 9.14 -5.75
N GLU A 63 3.61 10.17 -5.02
CA GLU A 63 5.02 10.48 -4.83
C GLU A 63 5.77 9.36 -4.11
N VAL A 64 5.15 8.79 -3.08
CA VAL A 64 5.73 7.67 -2.32
C VAL A 64 5.89 6.44 -3.21
N LEU A 65 4.88 6.13 -4.03
CA LEU A 65 4.95 5.02 -4.99
C LEU A 65 6.14 5.18 -5.92
N SER A 66 6.32 6.38 -6.49
CA SER A 66 7.43 6.68 -7.39
C SER A 66 8.78 6.49 -6.71
N GLU A 67 8.93 6.99 -5.49
CA GLU A 67 10.17 6.85 -4.73
C GLU A 67 10.48 5.40 -4.37
N ILE A 68 9.48 4.65 -3.93
CA ILE A 68 9.64 3.22 -3.61
C ILE A 68 10.07 2.43 -4.84
N ARG A 69 9.43 2.68 -5.98
CA ARG A 69 9.78 2.01 -7.24
C ARG A 69 11.18 2.38 -7.72
N GLY A 70 11.63 3.59 -7.41
CA GLY A 70 13.00 4.01 -7.69
C GLY A 70 14.04 3.33 -6.81
N LEU A 71 13.69 3.06 -5.54
CA LEU A 71 14.57 2.36 -4.60
C LEU A 71 14.61 0.86 -4.87
N ASP A 72 13.51 0.28 -5.27
CA ASP A 72 13.40 -1.16 -5.54
C ASP A 72 12.33 -1.41 -6.62
N PRO A 73 12.75 -1.57 -7.88
CA PRO A 73 11.79 -1.84 -8.95
C PRO A 73 11.00 -3.14 -8.80
N ALA A 74 11.47 -4.06 -7.95
CA ALA A 74 10.77 -5.32 -7.68
C ALA A 74 9.74 -5.20 -6.56
N ALA A 75 9.68 -4.07 -5.84
CA ALA A 75 8.73 -3.89 -4.76
C ALA A 75 7.29 -3.93 -5.29
N LYS A 76 6.43 -4.63 -4.56
CA LYS A 76 5.01 -4.71 -4.88
C LYS A 76 4.28 -3.68 -4.04
N VAL A 77 3.46 -2.84 -4.70
CA VAL A 77 2.68 -1.80 -4.04
C VAL A 77 1.22 -1.94 -4.42
N ILE A 78 0.36 -2.04 -3.42
CA ILE A 78 -1.10 -1.99 -3.60
C ILE A 78 -1.56 -0.65 -3.05
N MET A 79 -2.27 0.12 -3.86
CA MET A 79 -2.80 1.41 -3.44
C MET A 79 -4.14 1.25 -2.73
N LEU A 80 -4.33 1.98 -1.64
CA LEU A 80 -5.61 2.08 -0.93
C LEU A 80 -6.17 3.46 -1.21
N THR A 81 -7.39 3.56 -1.72
CA THR A 81 -7.94 4.87 -2.11
C THR A 81 -9.45 4.97 -1.93
N ALA A 82 -9.89 6.17 -1.50
CA ALA A 82 -11.29 6.56 -1.56
C ALA A 82 -11.63 7.23 -2.90
N VAL A 83 -10.64 7.47 -3.75
CA VAL A 83 -10.81 8.14 -5.04
C VAL A 83 -11.12 7.10 -6.13
N ASP A 84 -12.28 7.20 -6.73
CA ASP A 84 -12.69 6.33 -7.84
C ASP A 84 -12.74 7.17 -9.12
N GLN A 85 -11.56 7.49 -9.65
CA GLN A 85 -11.39 8.24 -10.90
C GLN A 85 -10.47 7.45 -11.82
N ASP A 86 -10.96 7.10 -12.99
CA ASP A 86 -10.23 6.28 -13.95
C ASP A 86 -8.86 6.86 -14.33
N ALA A 87 -8.78 8.19 -14.50
CA ALA A 87 -7.52 8.83 -14.85
C ALA A 87 -6.46 8.66 -13.76
N VAL A 88 -6.85 8.86 -12.49
CA VAL A 88 -5.93 8.68 -11.35
C VAL A 88 -5.51 7.22 -11.22
N ASN A 89 -6.45 6.30 -11.36
CA ASN A 89 -6.18 4.87 -11.25
C ASN A 89 -5.26 4.39 -12.36
N SER A 90 -5.46 4.88 -13.58
CA SER A 90 -4.57 4.57 -14.70
C SER A 90 -3.15 5.06 -14.44
N ASP A 91 -3.00 6.26 -13.88
CA ASP A 91 -1.70 6.82 -13.53
C ASP A 91 -0.98 5.97 -12.47
N LEU A 92 -1.72 5.51 -11.46
CA LEU A 92 -1.15 4.65 -10.42
C LEU A 92 -0.63 3.34 -11.00
N LEU A 93 -1.41 2.69 -11.85
CA LEU A 93 -0.99 1.45 -12.50
C LEU A 93 0.19 1.69 -13.44
N SER A 94 0.18 2.79 -14.19
CA SER A 94 1.30 3.16 -15.07
C SER A 94 2.59 3.42 -14.29
N ASN A 95 2.48 3.92 -13.07
CA ASN A 95 3.64 4.19 -12.20
C ASN A 95 4.09 2.95 -11.41
N GLY A 96 3.50 1.80 -11.66
CA GLY A 96 3.95 0.53 -11.13
C GLY A 96 3.17 -0.03 -9.94
N ALA A 97 2.00 0.52 -9.63
CA ALA A 97 1.12 -0.11 -8.63
C ALA A 97 0.66 -1.46 -9.15
N ALA A 98 0.75 -2.49 -8.31
CA ALA A 98 0.35 -3.84 -8.69
C ALA A 98 -1.16 -4.03 -8.69
N ALA A 99 -1.86 -3.31 -7.81
CA ALA A 99 -3.31 -3.35 -7.70
C ALA A 99 -3.81 -2.13 -6.95
N ILE A 100 -5.13 -1.92 -6.99
CA ILE A 100 -5.80 -0.82 -6.29
C ILE A 100 -6.96 -1.41 -5.50
N ILE A 101 -7.07 -1.02 -4.22
CA ILE A 101 -8.18 -1.39 -3.36
C ILE A 101 -8.94 -0.11 -3.01
N TYR A 102 -10.24 -0.10 -3.23
CA TYR A 102 -11.09 1.06 -2.96
C TYR A 102 -11.63 1.03 -1.53
N LYS A 103 -11.67 2.18 -0.90
CA LYS A 103 -12.32 2.35 0.41
C LYS A 103 -13.82 2.69 0.19
N PRO A 104 -14.73 2.15 0.98
CA PRO A 104 -14.51 1.15 2.03
C PRO A 104 -14.22 -0.23 1.44
N PHE A 105 -13.27 -0.93 2.04
CA PHE A 105 -12.83 -2.24 1.53
C PHE A 105 -13.38 -3.38 2.39
N SER A 106 -13.38 -4.59 1.81
CA SER A 106 -13.75 -5.83 2.47
C SER A 106 -12.57 -6.80 2.45
N PHE A 107 -12.67 -7.86 3.21
CA PHE A 107 -11.72 -8.97 3.18
C PHE A 107 -11.55 -9.51 1.76
N ASP A 108 -12.65 -9.64 1.02
CA ASP A 108 -12.67 -10.16 -0.36
C ASP A 108 -11.86 -9.27 -1.31
N ASP A 109 -11.91 -7.95 -1.12
CA ASP A 109 -11.15 -7.01 -1.93
C ASP A 109 -9.64 -7.26 -1.79
N PHE A 110 -9.17 -7.57 -0.59
CA PHE A 110 -7.77 -7.89 -0.34
C PHE A 110 -7.38 -9.21 -0.99
N GLU A 111 -8.21 -10.24 -0.90
CA GLU A 111 -7.91 -11.51 -1.54
C GLU A 111 -7.79 -11.37 -3.05
N LYS A 112 -8.68 -10.61 -3.68
CA LYS A 112 -8.63 -10.33 -5.11
C LYS A 112 -7.36 -9.58 -5.50
N ALA A 113 -6.99 -8.57 -4.72
CA ALA A 113 -5.78 -7.79 -4.99
C ALA A 113 -4.53 -8.67 -4.85
N PHE A 114 -4.45 -9.50 -3.81
CA PHE A 114 -3.31 -10.39 -3.59
C PHE A 114 -3.18 -11.43 -4.69
N SER A 115 -4.28 -11.88 -5.26
CA SER A 115 -4.23 -12.85 -6.37
C SER A 115 -3.52 -12.29 -7.60
N LYS A 116 -3.52 -10.97 -7.77
CA LYS A 116 -2.83 -10.29 -8.87
C LYS A 116 -1.31 -10.23 -8.69
N LEU A 117 -0.82 -10.54 -7.49
CA LEU A 117 0.61 -10.52 -7.19
C LEU A 117 1.31 -11.84 -7.53
N LYS A 118 0.56 -12.85 -7.86
CA LYS A 118 1.08 -14.18 -8.17
C LYS A 118 1.49 -14.30 -9.63
#